data_6b56164bf8e61613f8ab1f69ab16d238
#
_entry.id   6b56164bf8e61613f8ab1f69ab16d238
#
_cell.length_a   1.000
_cell.length_b   1.000
_cell.length_c   1.000
_cell.angle_alpha   90.00
_cell.angle_beta   90.00
_cell.angle_gamma   90.00
#
_symmetry.space_group_name_H-M   'P 1'
#
loop_
_entity.id
_entity.type
_entity.pdbx_description
1 polymer ?
#
loop_
_entity_poly.entity_id
_entity_poly.type
_entity_poly.pdbx_seq_one_letter_code
_entity_poly.pdbx_strand_id
1 'polypeptide(L)'
;MHRRTFLKHTGALGAASAFSASLSACSWGPPSTIDTGRGGKDRTLTAVIGYGNDGSWDPTQTASAFCMAANNHVYEGLLDTDPISREPYAALATEVPTDLRATTWRFTLREGATFHDGEPVTADDVVFVFDRILDPRTQTLAKGFFASWLKEVRKVDARTVELVLAFPFPEGAARLTIAKIMPKHVFSRPGAWDEAIRGLAVGSGPYRQTAHHPKSNTTFAAFEQYNGPRPPAFRRMNWLTIVDAAPRVARVSGASAGAQIADNIPYADIEQLRSGGLAVAGGAGMNNLFLMFNTRHKPFDDVRVRQALHYAIDTEKMVRVALKGHGKPSSSFLNEGNPAYRRARTVYGHDPEKARALLKAAGVSGLRVDVLAVNVSWIVDCLPTIKASWDAIGVRTTLSPQETTAVFTKMDQKRDYQVVAAASNPNQFGLDADLIMHYNYGPANLWMGYTRWADDPVAKRLFADMDRATREPDPERKRAMIQDYIDIVAEQAVLYPVVHNELMTAWDPRRLRGIRAQPYPGINLLRATWV
;
A
#
# COMPACT_ATOMS: atom_id res chain seq x y z
N MET A 1 -53.97 7.42 29.05
CA MET A 1 -54.81 7.98 30.15
C MET A 1 -53.92 8.41 31.30
N HIS A 2 -54.01 9.69 31.64
CA HIS A 2 -53.72 10.38 32.89
C HIS A 2 -52.30 10.24 33.49
N ARG A 3 -51.50 11.29 33.44
CA ARG A 3 -51.53 12.67 34.03
C ARG A 3 -51.16 12.70 35.51
N ARG A 4 -50.02 13.43 35.80
CA ARG A 4 -49.87 14.53 36.80
C ARG A 4 -50.02 14.13 38.28
N THR A 5 -49.32 14.65 39.27
CA THR A 5 -48.87 16.00 39.66
C THR A 5 -48.27 15.87 41.08
N PHE A 6 -47.38 16.57 41.60
CA PHE A 6 -47.22 17.83 42.24
C PHE A 6 -46.22 17.81 43.42
N LEU A 7 -45.33 18.68 43.37
CA LEU A 7 -44.74 19.71 44.24
C LEU A 7 -45.11 19.78 45.76
N LYS A 8 -44.04 20.20 46.49
CA LYS A 8 -43.94 21.08 47.69
C LYS A 8 -43.87 20.42 49.06
N HIS A 9 -42.92 20.64 49.90
CA HIS A 9 -42.58 21.82 50.72
C HIS A 9 -41.29 21.58 51.55
N THR A 10 -40.41 22.55 51.54
CA THR A 10 -39.72 23.30 52.59
C THR A 10 -39.43 22.69 53.99
N GLY A 11 -38.19 22.86 54.41
CA GLY A 11 -37.91 23.23 55.79
C GLY A 11 -36.65 22.66 56.42
N ALA A 12 -35.55 23.40 56.35
CA ALA A 12 -34.64 23.85 57.42
C ALA A 12 -33.82 22.86 58.31
N LEU A 13 -32.52 23.16 58.29
CA LEU A 13 -31.54 23.18 59.40
C LEU A 13 -31.04 21.91 60.05
N GLY A 14 -29.75 21.69 59.87
CA GLY A 14 -28.84 21.44 60.99
C GLY A 14 -28.10 20.11 60.98
N ALA A 15 -26.82 20.26 60.89
CA ALA A 15 -25.72 19.49 61.48
C ALA A 15 -24.74 18.84 60.53
N ALA A 16 -23.55 19.37 60.56
CA ALA A 16 -22.34 18.86 59.96
C ALA A 16 -21.98 17.46 60.48
N SER A 17 -21.74 16.53 59.57
CA SER A 17 -20.85 15.39 59.84
C SER A 17 -20.16 15.00 58.53
N ALA A 18 -18.84 15.12 58.59
CA ALA A 18 -17.93 14.75 57.50
C ALA A 18 -18.07 13.26 57.16
N PHE A 19 -18.49 12.97 55.92
CA PHE A 19 -18.27 11.67 55.32
C PHE A 19 -17.44 11.92 54.04
N SER A 20 -16.16 11.55 54.15
CA SER A 20 -15.23 11.48 53.04
C SER A 20 -15.68 10.36 52.10
N ALA A 21 -16.47 10.65 51.10
CA ALA A 21 -16.72 9.74 50.00
C ALA A 21 -15.60 9.93 48.96
N SER A 22 -14.71 8.96 48.89
CA SER A 22 -13.70 8.83 47.84
C SER A 22 -14.40 8.64 46.49
N LEU A 23 -14.57 9.74 45.78
CA LEU A 23 -14.85 9.74 44.34
C LEU A 23 -13.56 9.27 43.66
N SER A 24 -13.50 7.98 43.28
CA SER A 24 -12.55 7.48 42.29
C SER A 24 -12.90 8.12 40.97
N ALA A 25 -12.38 9.33 40.75
CA ALA A 25 -12.31 9.93 39.44
C ALA A 25 -11.38 9.02 38.62
N CYS A 26 -11.92 8.39 37.57
CA CYS A 26 -11.10 7.89 36.49
C CYS A 26 -10.27 9.06 35.96
N SER A 27 -9.08 9.23 36.49
CA SER A 27 -8.12 10.15 35.92
C SER A 27 -7.71 9.57 34.57
N TRP A 28 -8.22 10.17 33.53
CA TRP A 28 -7.50 10.16 32.26
C TRP A 28 -6.14 10.78 32.59
N GLY A 29 -5.13 9.94 32.70
CA GLY A 29 -3.76 10.41 32.85
C GLY A 29 -3.47 11.39 31.71
N PRO A 30 -2.73 12.46 31.96
CA PRO A 30 -2.30 13.34 30.90
C PRO A 30 -1.60 12.49 29.83
N PRO A 31 -1.78 12.81 28.52
CA PRO A 31 -1.05 12.12 27.47
C PRO A 31 0.43 12.16 27.85
N SER A 32 1.07 10.99 27.84
CA SER A 32 2.47 10.82 28.19
C SER A 32 3.27 11.96 27.59
N THR A 33 3.95 12.74 28.43
CA THR A 33 4.81 13.85 28.05
C THR A 33 5.72 13.38 26.93
N ILE A 34 5.53 13.96 25.73
CA ILE A 34 6.40 13.74 24.59
C ILE A 34 7.77 14.25 25.02
N ASP A 35 8.73 13.33 25.12
CA ASP A 35 10.11 13.67 25.40
C ASP A 35 10.66 14.56 24.28
N THR A 36 10.61 15.87 24.49
CA THR A 36 11.22 16.88 23.62
C THR A 36 12.71 17.05 23.89
N GLY A 37 13.34 16.07 24.55
CA GLY A 37 14.73 16.09 24.99
C GLY A 37 15.69 16.61 23.93
N ARG A 38 16.27 17.75 24.19
CA ARG A 38 17.45 18.26 23.49
C ARG A 38 18.65 17.40 23.87
N GLY A 39 19.10 16.57 22.94
CA GLY A 39 20.39 15.87 23.00
C GLY A 39 20.39 14.56 23.79
N GLY A 40 20.63 13.43 23.12
CA GLY A 40 20.90 12.14 23.74
C GLY A 40 20.49 10.95 22.86
N LYS A 41 21.21 9.85 22.96
CA LYS A 41 20.94 8.56 22.27
C LYS A 41 19.57 7.92 22.62
N ASP A 42 18.79 8.51 23.53
CA ASP A 42 17.50 8.00 24.02
C ASP A 42 16.25 8.61 23.36
N ARG A 43 16.43 9.40 22.29
CA ARG A 43 15.30 10.01 21.58
C ARG A 43 14.40 8.96 20.94
N THR A 44 13.10 9.11 21.12
CA THR A 44 12.09 8.36 20.37
C THR A 44 11.78 9.10 19.06
N LEU A 45 11.91 8.42 17.93
CA LEU A 45 11.39 8.93 16.67
C LEU A 45 9.87 8.77 16.66
N THR A 46 9.15 9.87 16.51
CA THR A 46 7.70 9.84 16.28
C THR A 46 7.42 10.09 14.81
N ALA A 47 6.74 9.16 14.19
CA ALA A 47 6.24 9.25 12.81
C ALA A 47 4.72 9.29 12.83
N VAL A 48 4.11 9.99 11.87
CA VAL A 48 2.66 10.00 11.68
C VAL A 48 2.33 9.34 10.36
N ILE A 49 1.49 8.32 10.42
CA ILE A 49 1.09 7.51 9.27
C ILE A 49 -0.38 7.79 8.94
N GLY A 50 -0.63 8.18 7.70
CA GLY A 50 -1.96 8.54 7.18
C GLY A 50 -2.84 7.36 6.81
N TYR A 51 -2.50 6.14 7.24
CA TYR A 51 -3.20 4.90 6.93
C TYR A 51 -3.47 4.09 8.20
N GLY A 52 -4.60 3.35 8.21
CA GLY A 52 -4.98 2.52 9.36
C GLY A 52 -3.95 1.41 9.64
N ASN A 53 -3.73 1.13 10.92
CA ASN A 53 -2.80 0.11 11.40
C ASN A 53 -3.49 -1.20 11.86
N ASP A 54 -4.76 -1.39 11.52
CA ASP A 54 -5.58 -2.54 11.91
C ASP A 54 -5.53 -3.71 10.90
N GLY A 55 -4.54 -3.70 10.01
CA GLY A 55 -4.29 -4.77 9.05
C GLY A 55 -3.54 -5.97 9.62
N SER A 56 -3.44 -7.02 8.80
CA SER A 56 -2.67 -8.22 9.12
C SER A 56 -1.15 -7.95 9.11
N TRP A 57 -0.43 -8.51 10.07
CA TRP A 57 1.03 -8.52 10.13
C TRP A 57 1.68 -9.65 9.32
N ASP A 58 0.89 -10.50 8.68
CA ASP A 58 1.39 -11.50 7.74
C ASP A 58 1.95 -10.82 6.48
N PRO A 59 3.28 -10.82 6.26
CA PRO A 59 3.88 -10.16 5.12
C PRO A 59 3.54 -10.81 3.76
N THR A 60 3.02 -12.04 3.76
CA THR A 60 2.61 -12.74 2.54
C THR A 60 1.19 -12.41 2.08
N GLN A 61 0.38 -11.79 2.95
CA GLN A 61 -1.03 -11.51 2.70
C GLN A 61 -1.44 -10.06 2.88
N THR A 62 -0.67 -9.26 3.65
CA THR A 62 -1.12 -7.92 4.01
C THR A 62 -1.27 -7.01 2.80
N ALA A 63 -2.42 -6.36 2.68
CA ALA A 63 -2.69 -5.26 1.77
C ALA A 63 -2.73 -3.90 2.51
N SER A 64 -2.53 -3.90 3.83
CA SER A 64 -2.49 -2.68 4.64
C SER A 64 -1.21 -1.88 4.35
N ALA A 65 -1.37 -0.65 3.89
CA ALA A 65 -0.24 0.24 3.62
C ALA A 65 0.65 0.48 4.86
N PHE A 66 0.03 0.59 6.04
CA PHE A 66 0.74 0.69 7.31
C PHE A 66 1.58 -0.56 7.60
N CYS A 67 0.96 -1.74 7.58
CA CYS A 67 1.65 -2.99 7.90
C CYS A 67 2.76 -3.30 6.89
N MET A 68 2.54 -3.04 5.59
CA MET A 68 3.56 -3.21 4.56
C MET A 68 4.78 -2.32 4.81
N ALA A 69 4.58 -1.05 5.16
CA ALA A 69 5.67 -0.14 5.50
C ALA A 69 6.39 -0.58 6.77
N ALA A 70 5.66 -0.98 7.81
CA ALA A 70 6.22 -1.46 9.07
C ALA A 70 6.98 -2.78 8.92
N ASN A 71 6.46 -3.71 8.10
CA ASN A 71 7.09 -5.00 7.84
C ASN A 71 8.51 -4.88 7.25
N ASN A 72 8.82 -3.81 6.51
CA ASN A 72 10.18 -3.54 6.05
C ASN A 72 11.19 -3.27 7.19
N HIS A 73 10.71 -2.94 8.40
CA HIS A 73 11.55 -2.69 9.57
C HIS A 73 11.61 -3.90 10.52
N VAL A 74 10.56 -4.74 10.47
CA VAL A 74 10.37 -5.87 11.39
C VAL A 74 10.88 -7.18 10.80
N TYR A 75 10.69 -7.39 9.51
CA TYR A 75 11.09 -8.61 8.81
C TYR A 75 12.20 -8.34 7.80
N GLU A 76 13.01 -9.35 7.54
CA GLU A 76 13.93 -9.38 6.41
C GLU A 76 13.53 -10.46 5.40
N GLY A 77 13.84 -10.22 4.12
CA GLY A 77 13.86 -11.24 3.07
C GLY A 77 15.23 -11.90 2.96
N LEU A 78 15.39 -12.83 2.04
CA LEU A 78 16.73 -13.22 1.57
C LEU A 78 17.43 -11.98 1.01
N LEU A 79 16.71 -11.26 0.16
CA LEU A 79 17.07 -9.95 -0.37
C LEU A 79 16.01 -8.94 0.06
N ASP A 80 16.41 -7.68 0.24
CA ASP A 80 15.52 -6.54 0.49
C ASP A 80 15.81 -5.41 -0.48
N THR A 81 14.89 -4.47 -0.59
CA THR A 81 15.03 -3.27 -1.45
C THR A 81 15.61 -2.11 -0.66
N ASP A 82 16.69 -1.51 -1.13
CA ASP A 82 17.21 -0.27 -0.54
C ASP A 82 16.21 0.88 -0.76
N PRO A 83 15.79 1.59 0.31
CA PRO A 83 14.74 2.62 0.19
C PRO A 83 15.16 3.84 -0.62
N ILE A 84 16.46 4.02 -0.89
CA ILE A 84 16.98 5.17 -1.64
C ILE A 84 17.27 4.79 -3.09
N SER A 85 18.11 3.77 -3.35
CA SER A 85 18.46 3.36 -4.71
C SER A 85 17.36 2.55 -5.39
N ARG A 86 16.51 1.88 -4.61
CA ARG A 86 15.47 0.92 -5.06
C ARG A 86 16.04 -0.38 -5.61
N GLU A 87 17.34 -0.60 -5.47
CA GLU A 87 17.99 -1.84 -5.87
C GLU A 87 17.91 -2.92 -4.80
N PRO A 88 17.87 -4.21 -5.18
CA PRO A 88 18.00 -5.31 -4.25
C PRO A 88 19.34 -5.30 -3.52
N TYR A 89 19.34 -5.63 -2.24
CA TYR A 89 20.56 -5.89 -1.47
C TYR A 89 20.41 -7.17 -0.66
N ALA A 90 21.53 -7.82 -0.34
CA ALA A 90 21.56 -8.99 0.52
C ALA A 90 21.16 -8.60 1.95
N ALA A 91 20.06 -9.19 2.46
CA ALA A 91 19.54 -8.96 3.81
C ALA A 91 19.83 -10.17 4.71
N LEU A 92 19.02 -11.23 4.69
CA LEU A 92 19.37 -12.49 5.35
C LEU A 92 20.41 -13.29 4.56
N ALA A 93 20.43 -13.19 3.24
CA ALA A 93 21.45 -13.82 2.41
C ALA A 93 22.80 -13.08 2.56
N THR A 94 23.90 -13.79 2.29
CA THR A 94 25.25 -13.21 2.29
C THR A 94 25.55 -12.41 1.03
N GLU A 95 24.84 -12.70 -0.07
CA GLU A 95 25.08 -12.06 -1.38
C GLU A 95 23.80 -12.04 -2.25
N VAL A 96 23.80 -11.17 -3.25
CA VAL A 96 22.82 -11.14 -4.33
C VAL A 96 23.32 -12.07 -5.45
N PRO A 97 22.46 -12.87 -6.10
CA PRO A 97 22.86 -13.74 -7.21
C PRO A 97 23.51 -12.94 -8.34
N THR A 98 24.66 -13.39 -8.82
CA THR A 98 25.41 -12.79 -9.93
C THR A 98 25.05 -13.40 -11.28
N ASP A 99 24.77 -14.69 -11.34
CA ASP A 99 24.27 -15.37 -12.54
C ASP A 99 22.73 -15.41 -12.56
N LEU A 100 22.16 -14.34 -13.08
CA LEU A 100 20.70 -14.22 -13.20
C LEU A 100 20.09 -15.08 -14.32
N ARG A 101 20.90 -15.78 -15.12
CA ARG A 101 20.45 -16.73 -16.15
C ARG A 101 20.41 -18.16 -15.67
N ALA A 102 20.93 -18.45 -14.49
CA ALA A 102 20.83 -19.77 -13.88
C ALA A 102 19.37 -20.11 -13.53
N THR A 103 19.02 -21.39 -13.63
CA THR A 103 17.73 -21.91 -13.19
C THR A 103 17.76 -22.46 -11.76
N THR A 104 18.89 -22.32 -11.10
CA THR A 104 19.09 -22.68 -9.69
C THR A 104 19.92 -21.60 -9.04
N TRP A 105 19.37 -21.00 -7.98
CA TRP A 105 20.08 -20.00 -7.18
C TRP A 105 20.31 -20.52 -5.78
N ARG A 106 21.55 -20.44 -5.32
CA ARG A 106 21.93 -20.84 -3.97
C ARG A 106 22.12 -19.59 -3.11
N PHE A 107 21.49 -19.60 -1.92
CA PHE A 107 21.64 -18.56 -0.92
C PHE A 107 22.13 -19.16 0.39
N THR A 108 23.19 -18.57 0.93
CA THR A 108 23.68 -18.86 2.28
C THR A 108 23.19 -17.75 3.22
N LEU A 109 22.56 -18.14 4.33
CA LEU A 109 22.11 -17.18 5.35
C LEU A 109 23.34 -16.65 6.12
N ARG A 110 23.32 -15.35 6.46
CA ARG A 110 24.37 -14.76 7.28
C ARG A 110 24.45 -15.43 8.64
N GLU A 111 25.64 -15.55 9.16
CA GLU A 111 25.91 -16.19 10.45
C GLU A 111 25.35 -15.36 11.61
N GLY A 112 24.81 -16.03 12.63
CA GLY A 112 24.29 -15.38 13.84
C GLY A 112 23.02 -14.55 13.63
N ALA A 113 22.29 -14.70 12.53
CA ALA A 113 20.99 -14.10 12.36
C ALA A 113 19.98 -14.74 13.30
N THR A 114 19.24 -13.92 14.08
CA THR A 114 18.20 -14.39 14.99
C THR A 114 16.89 -13.64 14.75
N PHE A 115 15.78 -14.26 15.13
CA PHE A 115 14.50 -13.59 15.27
C PHE A 115 14.45 -12.75 16.57
N HIS A 116 13.44 -11.91 16.69
CA HIS A 116 13.26 -11.00 17.84
C HIS A 116 13.03 -11.71 19.18
N ASP A 117 12.67 -12.98 19.15
CA ASP A 117 12.52 -13.86 20.31
C ASP A 117 13.80 -14.63 20.69
N GLY A 118 14.88 -14.44 19.91
CA GLY A 118 16.20 -15.02 20.14
C GLY A 118 16.47 -16.32 19.40
N GLU A 119 15.46 -16.94 18.78
CA GLU A 119 15.63 -18.16 17.99
C GLU A 119 16.44 -17.88 16.71
N PRO A 120 17.32 -18.79 16.28
CA PRO A 120 18.12 -18.60 15.07
C PRO A 120 17.27 -18.65 13.80
N VAL A 121 17.62 -17.80 12.83
CA VAL A 121 17.07 -17.88 11.49
C VAL A 121 17.75 -19.02 10.72
N THR A 122 16.97 -19.94 10.20
CA THR A 122 17.47 -21.14 9.53
C THR A 122 16.91 -21.33 8.12
N ALA A 123 17.51 -22.26 7.36
CA ALA A 123 17.00 -22.66 6.06
C ALA A 123 15.55 -23.21 6.14
N ASP A 124 15.16 -23.82 7.27
CA ASP A 124 13.80 -24.31 7.48
C ASP A 124 12.75 -23.20 7.49
N ASP A 125 13.11 -22.00 7.98
CA ASP A 125 12.21 -20.86 7.98
C ASP A 125 12.01 -20.32 6.56
N VAL A 126 13.07 -20.31 5.76
CA VAL A 126 13.00 -19.91 4.35
C VAL A 126 12.11 -20.86 3.57
N VAL A 127 12.36 -22.18 3.67
CA VAL A 127 11.55 -23.21 3.02
C VAL A 127 10.08 -23.10 3.44
N PHE A 128 9.81 -22.95 4.73
CA PHE A 128 8.46 -22.78 5.27
C PHE A 128 7.68 -21.63 4.60
N VAL A 129 8.32 -20.47 4.44
CA VAL A 129 7.66 -19.30 3.81
C VAL A 129 7.36 -19.56 2.34
N PHE A 130 8.32 -20.09 1.57
CA PHE A 130 8.11 -20.34 0.16
C PHE A 130 7.17 -21.51 -0.12
N ASP A 131 7.20 -22.57 0.70
CA ASP A 131 6.21 -23.66 0.62
C ASP A 131 4.80 -23.11 0.80
N ARG A 132 4.61 -22.21 1.78
CA ARG A 132 3.33 -21.55 1.99
C ARG A 132 2.91 -20.67 0.81
N ILE A 133 3.83 -19.90 0.24
CA ILE A 133 3.54 -19.04 -0.93
C ILE A 133 3.15 -19.90 -2.14
N LEU A 134 3.81 -21.01 -2.35
CA LEU A 134 3.62 -21.88 -3.52
C LEU A 134 2.47 -22.89 -3.35
N ASP A 135 2.04 -23.19 -2.11
CA ASP A 135 0.95 -24.15 -1.84
C ASP A 135 -0.35 -23.71 -2.54
N PRO A 136 -0.91 -24.53 -3.44
CA PRO A 136 -2.16 -24.22 -4.14
C PRO A 136 -3.36 -24.05 -3.20
N ARG A 137 -3.32 -24.63 -2.00
CA ARG A 137 -4.39 -24.55 -0.99
C ARG A 137 -4.34 -23.26 -0.19
N THR A 138 -3.20 -22.56 -0.15
CA THR A 138 -3.04 -21.32 0.58
C THR A 138 -3.30 -20.14 -0.34
N GLN A 139 -4.17 -19.24 0.11
CA GLN A 139 -4.43 -17.99 -0.60
C GLN A 139 -3.52 -16.90 -0.01
N THR A 140 -2.51 -16.49 -0.76
CA THR A 140 -1.62 -15.38 -0.43
C THR A 140 -1.51 -14.42 -1.59
N LEU A 141 -1.37 -13.11 -1.30
CA LEU A 141 -1.08 -12.13 -2.35
C LEU A 141 0.28 -12.41 -3.01
N ALA A 142 1.24 -12.88 -2.22
CA ALA A 142 2.58 -13.21 -2.68
C ALA A 142 2.60 -14.33 -3.74
N LYS A 143 1.65 -15.26 -3.73
CA LYS A 143 1.59 -16.37 -4.70
C LYS A 143 1.65 -15.88 -6.15
N GLY A 144 0.90 -14.84 -6.48
CA GLY A 144 0.89 -14.27 -7.83
C GLY A 144 2.24 -13.71 -8.29
N PHE A 145 3.16 -13.44 -7.35
CA PHE A 145 4.49 -12.89 -7.63
C PHE A 145 5.55 -13.96 -7.87
N PHE A 146 5.33 -15.19 -7.38
CA PHE A 146 6.33 -16.27 -7.38
C PHE A 146 5.93 -17.48 -8.20
N ALA A 147 4.68 -17.90 -8.19
CA ALA A 147 4.25 -19.20 -8.73
C ALA A 147 4.49 -19.40 -10.23
N SER A 148 4.65 -18.31 -11.02
CA SER A 148 4.90 -18.41 -12.46
C SER A 148 6.33 -18.81 -12.81
N TRP A 149 7.31 -18.52 -11.96
CA TRP A 149 8.74 -18.70 -12.25
C TRP A 149 9.50 -19.51 -11.21
N LEU A 150 9.06 -19.57 -9.94
CA LEU A 150 9.68 -20.32 -8.86
C LEU A 150 8.96 -21.68 -8.70
N LYS A 151 9.69 -22.78 -8.85
CA LYS A 151 9.14 -24.13 -8.68
C LYS A 151 9.13 -24.58 -7.24
N GLU A 152 10.25 -24.42 -6.57
CA GLU A 152 10.44 -24.89 -5.20
C GLU A 152 11.66 -24.23 -4.56
N VAL A 153 11.71 -24.27 -3.24
CA VAL A 153 12.88 -23.91 -2.44
C VAL A 153 13.31 -25.11 -1.62
N ARG A 154 14.56 -25.53 -1.74
CA ARG A 154 15.11 -26.70 -1.07
C ARG A 154 16.10 -26.30 0.01
N LYS A 155 16.04 -26.98 1.14
CA LYS A 155 17.09 -26.92 2.15
C LYS A 155 18.29 -27.73 1.68
N VAL A 156 19.48 -27.13 1.68
CA VAL A 156 20.74 -27.82 1.41
C VAL A 156 21.40 -28.21 2.75
N ASP A 157 21.50 -27.26 3.66
CA ASP A 157 21.97 -27.45 5.04
C ASP A 157 21.25 -26.48 5.99
N ALA A 158 21.73 -26.31 7.23
CA ALA A 158 21.07 -25.48 8.23
C ALA A 158 20.97 -24.00 7.83
N ARG A 159 21.89 -23.50 6.98
CA ARG A 159 21.96 -22.09 6.56
C ARG A 159 21.92 -21.90 5.05
N THR A 160 21.82 -22.96 4.27
CA THR A 160 21.87 -22.88 2.80
C THR A 160 20.57 -23.38 2.21
N VAL A 161 19.98 -22.56 1.34
CA VAL A 161 18.82 -22.94 0.53
C VAL A 161 19.14 -22.84 -0.95
N GLU A 162 18.41 -23.60 -1.73
CA GLU A 162 18.48 -23.60 -3.17
C GLU A 162 17.09 -23.32 -3.76
N LEU A 163 16.99 -22.25 -4.54
CA LEU A 163 15.78 -21.88 -5.26
C LEU A 163 15.84 -22.50 -6.66
N VAL A 164 14.87 -23.31 -7.00
CA VAL A 164 14.74 -23.94 -8.32
C VAL A 164 13.72 -23.18 -9.15
N LEU A 165 14.16 -22.59 -10.25
CA LEU A 165 13.35 -21.79 -11.14
C LEU A 165 12.75 -22.65 -12.26
N ALA A 166 11.61 -22.24 -12.79
CA ALA A 166 10.98 -22.89 -13.94
C ALA A 166 11.74 -22.63 -15.25
N PHE A 167 12.39 -21.48 -15.33
CA PHE A 167 13.19 -20.99 -16.47
C PHE A 167 14.11 -19.87 -15.94
N PRO A 168 15.14 -19.43 -16.70
CA PRO A 168 15.95 -18.28 -16.32
C PRO A 168 15.08 -17.03 -16.14
N PHE A 169 15.17 -16.41 -14.97
CA PHE A 169 14.29 -15.28 -14.62
C PHE A 169 15.08 -14.16 -13.93
N PRO A 170 15.73 -13.28 -14.71
CA PRO A 170 16.59 -12.21 -14.17
C PRO A 170 15.91 -11.28 -13.16
N GLU A 171 14.62 -11.00 -13.35
CA GLU A 171 13.83 -10.14 -12.46
C GLU A 171 13.54 -10.78 -11.09
N GLY A 172 13.81 -12.08 -10.96
CA GLY A 172 13.56 -12.83 -9.72
C GLY A 172 14.30 -12.29 -8.52
N ALA A 173 15.51 -11.73 -8.69
CA ALA A 173 16.25 -11.09 -7.61
C ALA A 173 15.47 -9.90 -7.03
N ALA A 174 14.88 -9.06 -7.87
CA ALA A 174 14.02 -7.96 -7.42
C ALA A 174 12.73 -8.49 -6.78
N ARG A 175 12.13 -9.56 -7.31
CA ARG A 175 10.91 -10.17 -6.73
C ARG A 175 11.18 -10.82 -5.38
N LEU A 176 12.35 -11.38 -5.14
CA LEU A 176 12.71 -11.96 -3.84
C LEU A 176 12.65 -10.96 -2.69
N THR A 177 12.80 -9.66 -2.96
CA THR A 177 12.70 -8.61 -1.93
C THR A 177 11.29 -8.47 -1.33
N ILE A 178 10.28 -9.05 -1.98
CA ILE A 178 8.88 -9.05 -1.53
C ILE A 178 8.64 -10.12 -0.46
N ALA A 179 9.34 -11.26 -0.56
CA ALA A 179 9.17 -12.39 0.36
C ALA A 179 9.94 -12.13 1.66
N LYS A 180 9.21 -11.84 2.73
CA LYS A 180 9.78 -11.69 4.07
C LYS A 180 9.79 -13.03 4.78
N ILE A 181 10.90 -13.36 5.45
CA ILE A 181 11.07 -14.63 6.16
C ILE A 181 10.43 -14.53 7.54
N MET A 182 9.54 -15.48 7.81
CA MET A 182 8.79 -15.59 9.06
C MET A 182 9.29 -16.78 9.87
N PRO A 183 9.27 -16.71 11.23
CA PRO A 183 9.70 -17.79 12.08
C PRO A 183 8.75 -19.00 12.00
N LYS A 184 9.23 -20.12 11.48
CA LYS A 184 8.47 -21.38 11.38
C LYS A 184 7.92 -21.83 12.73
N HIS A 185 8.72 -21.72 13.80
CA HIS A 185 8.33 -22.13 15.15
C HIS A 185 7.13 -21.33 15.71
N VAL A 186 6.94 -20.09 15.27
CA VAL A 186 5.78 -19.27 15.65
C VAL A 186 4.54 -19.67 14.84
N PHE A 187 4.70 -19.86 13.52
CA PHE A 187 3.57 -19.97 12.60
C PHE A 187 3.13 -21.41 12.29
N SER A 188 3.94 -22.44 12.61
CA SER A 188 3.60 -23.84 12.32
C SER A 188 2.70 -24.50 13.36
N ARG A 189 2.46 -23.88 14.52
CA ARG A 189 1.60 -24.44 15.58
C ARG A 189 0.12 -24.31 15.18
N PRO A 190 -0.72 -25.36 15.42
CA PRO A 190 -2.16 -25.27 15.19
C PRO A 190 -2.78 -24.09 15.96
N GLY A 191 -3.58 -23.25 15.28
CA GLY A 191 -4.20 -22.05 15.87
C GLY A 191 -3.28 -20.84 16.10
N ALA A 192 -1.97 -21.03 16.02
CA ALA A 192 -0.99 -19.94 16.25
C ALA A 192 -1.01 -18.87 15.16
N TRP A 193 -1.49 -19.23 13.95
CA TRP A 193 -1.51 -18.31 12.82
C TRP A 193 -2.34 -17.05 13.11
N ASP A 194 -3.58 -17.23 13.58
CA ASP A 194 -4.49 -16.12 13.86
C ASP A 194 -4.01 -15.23 15.02
N GLU A 195 -3.33 -15.81 16.00
CA GLU A 195 -2.70 -15.07 17.09
C GLU A 195 -1.48 -14.29 16.60
N ALA A 196 -0.59 -14.92 15.84
CA ALA A 196 0.65 -14.32 15.37
C ALA A 196 0.42 -13.15 14.40
N ILE A 197 -0.61 -13.21 13.55
CA ILE A 197 -0.93 -12.13 12.61
C ILE A 197 -1.65 -10.95 13.24
N ARG A 198 -2.17 -11.09 14.48
CA ARG A 198 -2.86 -10.03 15.24
C ARG A 198 -2.06 -9.55 16.44
N GLY A 199 -1.10 -10.34 16.88
CA GLY A 199 -0.23 -10.04 18.00
C GLY A 199 0.93 -9.11 17.64
N LEU A 200 1.99 -9.20 18.42
CA LEU A 200 3.24 -8.53 18.10
C LEU A 200 3.99 -9.34 17.03
N ALA A 201 4.36 -8.68 15.96
CA ALA A 201 5.10 -9.30 14.87
C ALA A 201 6.51 -9.72 15.33
N VAL A 202 6.85 -10.98 15.09
CA VAL A 202 8.18 -11.55 15.36
C VAL A 202 8.91 -11.72 14.02
N GLY A 203 9.93 -10.92 13.80
CA GLY A 203 10.78 -10.95 12.60
C GLY A 203 12.25 -10.98 12.96
N SER A 204 13.13 -10.80 11.97
CA SER A 204 14.58 -10.72 12.12
C SER A 204 15.15 -9.34 11.80
N GLY A 205 14.28 -8.38 11.48
CA GLY A 205 14.66 -7.04 11.06
C GLY A 205 15.27 -6.17 12.17
N PRO A 206 15.78 -4.99 11.82
CA PRO A 206 16.48 -4.10 12.76
C PRO A 206 15.60 -3.54 13.88
N TYR A 207 14.27 -3.63 13.75
CA TYR A 207 13.35 -3.13 14.76
C TYR A 207 12.34 -4.20 15.17
N ARG A 208 12.22 -4.44 16.47
CA ARG A 208 11.19 -5.28 17.04
C ARG A 208 9.97 -4.46 17.45
N GLN A 209 8.80 -4.97 17.19
CA GLN A 209 7.54 -4.39 17.65
C GLN A 209 7.41 -4.57 19.17
N THR A 210 7.06 -3.52 19.89
CA THR A 210 6.96 -3.54 21.38
C THR A 210 5.55 -3.33 21.88
N ALA A 211 4.71 -2.61 21.14
CA ALA A 211 3.28 -2.52 21.38
C ALA A 211 2.54 -2.21 20.09
N HIS A 212 1.30 -2.67 20.02
CA HIS A 212 0.39 -2.40 18.91
C HIS A 212 -1.00 -2.08 19.45
N HIS A 213 -1.46 -0.89 19.16
CA HIS A 213 -2.79 -0.41 19.52
C HIS A 213 -3.54 -0.05 18.23
N PRO A 214 -4.47 -0.91 17.77
CA PRO A 214 -5.24 -0.67 16.55
C PRO A 214 -5.87 0.72 16.54
N LYS A 215 -5.81 1.40 15.39
CA LYS A 215 -6.33 2.76 15.16
C LYS A 215 -5.66 3.87 15.98
N SER A 216 -4.62 3.58 16.72
CA SER A 216 -3.92 4.54 17.57
C SER A 216 -2.44 4.64 17.23
N ASN A 217 -1.65 3.65 17.65
CA ASN A 217 -0.21 3.67 17.40
C ASN A 217 0.42 2.27 17.45
N THR A 218 1.62 2.19 16.90
CA THR A 218 2.50 1.02 17.01
C THR A 218 3.87 1.50 17.43
N THR A 219 4.46 0.84 18.41
CA THR A 219 5.80 1.18 18.92
C THR A 219 6.82 0.11 18.59
N PHE A 220 8.04 0.55 18.34
CA PHE A 220 9.16 -0.30 17.97
C PHE A 220 10.39 0.07 18.81
N ALA A 221 11.22 -0.92 19.10
CA ALA A 221 12.55 -0.74 19.67
C ALA A 221 13.61 -1.29 18.74
N ALA A 222 14.81 -0.72 18.78
CA ALA A 222 15.96 -1.30 18.12
C ALA A 222 16.15 -2.75 18.59
N PHE A 223 16.45 -3.64 17.65
CA PHE A 223 16.82 -5.01 17.96
C PHE A 223 18.34 -5.05 18.19
N GLU A 224 18.77 -5.16 19.45
CA GLU A 224 20.18 -5.03 19.83
C GLU A 224 21.07 -6.14 19.27
N GLN A 225 20.49 -7.34 19.06
CA GLN A 225 21.18 -8.48 18.45
C GLN A 225 21.20 -8.44 16.93
N TYR A 226 20.61 -7.41 16.32
CA TYR A 226 20.61 -7.30 14.86
C TYR A 226 22.03 -7.17 14.30
N ASN A 227 22.41 -8.11 13.47
CA ASN A 227 23.73 -8.17 12.82
C ASN A 227 23.71 -7.99 11.30
N GLY A 228 22.58 -7.52 10.77
CA GLY A 228 22.39 -7.34 9.33
C GLY A 228 22.95 -6.02 8.78
N PRO A 229 22.82 -5.79 7.46
CA PRO A 229 23.47 -4.68 6.76
C PRO A 229 22.87 -3.29 7.04
N ARG A 230 21.70 -3.23 7.69
CA ARG A 230 20.98 -1.98 7.98
C ARG A 230 20.72 -1.84 9.48
N PRO A 231 21.75 -1.56 10.30
CA PRO A 231 21.58 -1.45 11.75
C PRO A 231 20.60 -0.32 12.12
N PRO A 232 19.84 -0.49 13.21
CA PRO A 232 18.85 0.49 13.61
C PRO A 232 19.52 1.80 14.07
N ALA A 233 19.08 2.93 13.50
CA ALA A 233 19.59 4.26 13.87
C ALA A 233 18.78 4.91 15.01
N PHE A 234 17.58 4.43 15.27
CA PHE A 234 16.68 4.94 16.30
C PHE A 234 16.52 3.89 17.39
N ARG A 235 16.75 4.27 18.65
CA ARG A 235 16.55 3.34 19.77
C ARG A 235 15.09 2.95 19.94
N ARG A 236 14.18 3.90 19.70
CA ARG A 236 12.73 3.68 19.74
C ARG A 236 12.04 4.46 18.64
N MET A 237 10.95 3.88 18.12
CA MET A 237 10.05 4.57 17.19
C MET A 237 8.61 4.44 17.70
N ASN A 238 7.83 5.51 17.55
CA ASN A 238 6.40 5.54 17.78
C ASN A 238 5.70 5.98 16.49
N TRP A 239 4.98 5.09 15.86
CA TRP A 239 4.21 5.37 14.66
C TRP A 239 2.75 5.62 15.04
N LEU A 240 2.35 6.89 14.98
CA LEU A 240 0.98 7.32 15.25
C LEU A 240 0.12 7.12 14.00
N THR A 241 -1.05 6.52 14.18
CA THR A 241 -2.05 6.39 13.11
C THR A 241 -2.97 7.60 13.16
N ILE A 242 -2.85 8.52 12.19
CA ILE A 242 -3.70 9.71 12.07
C ILE A 242 -4.18 9.80 10.62
N VAL A 243 -5.34 9.21 10.35
CA VAL A 243 -5.91 9.14 9.00
C VAL A 243 -6.40 10.51 8.52
N ASP A 244 -6.96 11.32 9.41
CA ASP A 244 -7.45 12.66 9.09
C ASP A 244 -6.30 13.62 8.79
N ALA A 245 -6.43 14.39 7.71
CA ALA A 245 -5.37 15.24 7.18
C ALA A 245 -4.97 16.39 8.14
N ALA A 246 -5.93 17.16 8.64
CA ALA A 246 -5.65 18.34 9.45
C ALA A 246 -4.89 18.00 10.77
N PRO A 247 -5.32 17.03 11.59
CA PRO A 247 -4.55 16.64 12.78
C PRO A 247 -3.19 16.00 12.41
N ARG A 248 -3.06 15.32 11.27
CA ARG A 248 -1.78 14.78 10.79
C ARG A 248 -0.79 15.90 10.47
N VAL A 249 -1.22 16.93 9.73
CA VAL A 249 -0.42 18.11 9.41
C VAL A 249 -0.04 18.86 10.68
N ALA A 250 -0.99 19.11 11.58
CA ALA A 250 -0.73 19.78 12.85
C ALA A 250 0.30 19.05 13.71
N ARG A 251 0.35 17.69 13.65
CA ARG A 251 1.26 16.89 14.44
C ARG A 251 2.72 16.98 14.00
N VAL A 252 2.99 17.31 12.74
CA VAL A 252 4.35 17.46 12.18
C VAL A 252 4.77 18.92 12.10
N SER A 253 3.84 19.87 12.20
CA SER A 253 4.09 21.32 12.04
C SER A 253 3.89 22.11 13.33
N GLY A 254 4.50 23.31 13.40
CA GLY A 254 4.30 24.26 14.48
C GLY A 254 5.13 24.03 15.74
N ALA A 255 4.96 24.90 16.72
CA ALA A 255 5.73 24.91 17.98
C ALA A 255 5.47 23.67 18.85
N SER A 256 4.31 23.04 18.70
CA SER A 256 3.91 21.82 19.42
C SER A 256 4.08 20.55 18.58
N ALA A 257 4.89 20.61 17.50
CA ALA A 257 5.13 19.47 16.65
C ALA A 257 5.67 18.29 17.45
N GLY A 258 4.85 17.26 17.61
CA GLY A 258 5.20 16.06 18.37
C GLY A 258 5.75 14.93 17.51
N ALA A 259 5.88 15.15 16.19
CA ALA A 259 6.40 14.16 15.25
C ALA A 259 7.52 14.79 14.38
N GLN A 260 8.42 13.94 13.91
CA GLN A 260 9.55 14.35 13.08
C GLN A 260 9.31 14.08 11.60
N ILE A 261 8.36 13.21 11.26
CA ILE A 261 8.02 12.83 9.89
C ILE A 261 6.54 12.46 9.80
N ALA A 262 5.92 12.79 8.68
CA ALA A 262 4.56 12.36 8.35
C ALA A 262 4.46 12.02 6.86
N ASP A 263 3.73 10.97 6.53
CA ASP A 263 3.38 10.62 5.16
C ASP A 263 1.98 11.17 4.75
N ASN A 264 1.60 10.93 3.51
CA ASN A 264 0.29 11.26 2.95
C ASN A 264 -0.12 12.73 3.25
N ILE A 265 0.82 13.65 3.03
CA ILE A 265 0.60 15.09 3.22
C ILE A 265 -0.33 15.60 2.12
N PRO A 266 -1.40 16.35 2.47
CA PRO A 266 -2.25 16.98 1.46
C PRO A 266 -1.48 18.00 0.64
N TYR A 267 -1.78 18.07 -0.64
CA TYR A 267 -1.10 19.00 -1.55
C TYR A 267 -1.32 20.47 -1.17
N ALA A 268 -2.46 20.78 -0.57
CA ALA A 268 -2.79 22.14 -0.13
C ALA A 268 -1.87 22.66 1.00
N ASP A 269 -1.28 21.75 1.78
CA ASP A 269 -0.49 22.10 2.97
C ASP A 269 1.02 22.19 2.69
N ILE A 270 1.46 21.82 1.48
CA ILE A 270 2.89 21.71 1.12
C ILE A 270 3.63 23.02 1.34
N GLU A 271 3.11 24.13 0.82
CA GLU A 271 3.79 25.42 0.89
C GLU A 271 3.83 25.97 2.33
N GLN A 272 2.78 25.73 3.10
CA GLN A 272 2.75 26.08 4.53
C GLN A 272 3.82 25.31 5.32
N LEU A 273 3.93 24.00 5.07
CA LEU A 273 4.91 23.15 5.74
C LEU A 273 6.36 23.54 5.36
N ARG A 274 6.61 23.83 4.09
CA ARG A 274 7.92 24.31 3.61
C ARG A 274 8.29 25.66 4.24
N SER A 275 7.34 26.60 4.28
CA SER A 275 7.52 27.90 4.92
C SER A 275 7.79 27.76 6.43
N GLY A 276 7.25 26.71 7.07
CA GLY A 276 7.54 26.33 8.46
C GLY A 276 8.89 25.65 8.67
N GLY A 277 9.70 25.47 7.61
CA GLY A 277 11.05 24.90 7.68
C GLY A 277 11.09 23.38 7.61
N LEU A 278 10.02 22.73 7.18
CA LEU A 278 10.00 21.29 6.89
C LEU A 278 10.43 21.01 5.45
N ALA A 279 11.11 19.92 5.24
CA ALA A 279 11.27 19.35 3.91
C ALA A 279 9.98 18.61 3.53
N VAL A 280 9.48 18.86 2.32
CA VAL A 280 8.33 18.14 1.76
C VAL A 280 8.70 17.70 0.36
N ALA A 281 8.65 16.39 0.12
CA ALA A 281 8.95 15.80 -1.17
C ALA A 281 7.90 14.77 -1.57
N GLY A 282 7.70 14.62 -2.88
CA GLY A 282 6.90 13.57 -3.48
C GLY A 282 7.75 12.35 -3.83
N GLY A 283 7.24 11.18 -3.53
CA GLY A 283 7.75 9.94 -4.09
C GLY A 283 7.24 9.79 -5.53
N ALA A 284 8.09 10.04 -6.53
CA ALA A 284 7.74 9.76 -7.92
C ALA A 284 7.52 8.25 -8.11
N GLY A 285 6.33 7.87 -8.50
CA GLY A 285 5.97 6.46 -8.60
C GLY A 285 4.70 6.21 -9.41
N MET A 286 4.23 4.98 -9.38
CA MET A 286 3.03 4.53 -10.07
C MET A 286 1.76 4.66 -9.23
N ASN A 287 1.78 5.51 -8.18
CA ASN A 287 0.54 5.81 -7.50
C ASN A 287 -0.43 6.47 -8.49
N ASN A 288 -1.62 5.92 -8.58
CA ASN A 288 -2.60 6.40 -9.55
C ASN A 288 -4.01 6.32 -8.99
N LEU A 289 -4.87 7.21 -9.46
CA LEU A 289 -6.31 7.05 -9.37
C LEU A 289 -6.77 6.25 -10.57
N PHE A 290 -7.32 5.07 -10.36
CA PHE A 290 -7.96 4.32 -11.43
C PHE A 290 -9.48 4.30 -11.28
N LEU A 291 -10.14 4.11 -12.43
CA LEU A 291 -11.52 3.65 -12.47
C LEU A 291 -11.54 2.18 -12.84
N MET A 292 -12.31 1.41 -12.07
CA MET A 292 -12.55 -0.01 -12.32
C MET A 292 -14.04 -0.23 -12.56
N PHE A 293 -14.38 -0.90 -13.64
CA PHE A 293 -15.75 -1.19 -14.04
C PHE A 293 -16.10 -2.65 -13.77
N ASN A 294 -17.28 -2.88 -13.20
CA ASN A 294 -17.86 -4.21 -13.11
C ASN A 294 -18.51 -4.58 -14.46
N THR A 295 -17.84 -5.39 -15.26
CA THR A 295 -18.31 -5.74 -16.62
C THR A 295 -19.54 -6.65 -16.63
N ARG A 296 -19.95 -7.21 -15.49
CA ARG A 296 -21.23 -7.93 -15.37
C ARG A 296 -22.42 -7.00 -15.14
N HIS A 297 -22.17 -5.73 -14.82
CA HIS A 297 -23.19 -4.72 -14.63
C HIS A 297 -23.36 -3.92 -15.94
N LYS A 298 -24.51 -4.12 -16.62
CA LYS A 298 -24.79 -3.35 -17.85
C LYS A 298 -24.96 -1.86 -17.53
N PRO A 299 -24.49 -0.97 -18.42
CA PRO A 299 -23.90 -1.21 -19.75
C PRO A 299 -22.37 -1.26 -19.75
N PHE A 300 -21.70 -1.55 -18.62
CA PHE A 300 -20.22 -1.54 -18.52
C PHE A 300 -19.56 -2.78 -19.15
N ASP A 301 -20.31 -3.75 -19.65
CA ASP A 301 -19.86 -4.81 -20.55
C ASP A 301 -19.41 -4.26 -21.91
N ASP A 302 -19.99 -3.15 -22.36
CA ASP A 302 -19.60 -2.49 -23.61
C ASP A 302 -18.36 -1.59 -23.40
N VAL A 303 -17.29 -1.88 -24.15
CA VAL A 303 -16.04 -1.11 -24.10
C VAL A 303 -16.24 0.36 -24.44
N ARG A 304 -17.18 0.68 -25.36
CA ARG A 304 -17.47 2.05 -25.79
C ARG A 304 -18.00 2.90 -24.63
N VAL A 305 -18.77 2.30 -23.74
CA VAL A 305 -19.27 2.99 -22.53
C VAL A 305 -18.12 3.31 -21.58
N ARG A 306 -17.22 2.35 -21.32
CA ARG A 306 -16.06 2.58 -20.45
C ARG A 306 -15.13 3.64 -21.02
N GLN A 307 -14.85 3.58 -22.33
CA GLN A 307 -14.06 4.59 -23.04
C GLN A 307 -14.72 5.97 -22.98
N ALA A 308 -16.03 6.06 -23.19
CA ALA A 308 -16.77 7.32 -23.12
C ALA A 308 -16.60 7.99 -21.75
N LEU A 309 -16.73 7.22 -20.68
CA LEU A 309 -16.57 7.73 -19.32
C LEU A 309 -15.14 8.23 -19.07
N HIS A 310 -14.12 7.59 -19.63
CA HIS A 310 -12.74 8.10 -19.55
C HIS A 310 -12.54 9.36 -20.37
N TYR A 311 -13.00 9.41 -21.64
CA TYR A 311 -12.87 10.61 -22.49
C TYR A 311 -13.60 11.84 -21.94
N ALA A 312 -14.66 11.64 -21.16
CA ALA A 312 -15.38 12.75 -20.55
C ALA A 312 -14.59 13.49 -19.47
N ILE A 313 -13.66 12.82 -18.80
CA ILE A 313 -12.98 13.38 -17.61
C ILE A 313 -11.98 14.47 -18.01
N ASP A 314 -12.14 15.67 -17.41
CA ASP A 314 -11.15 16.75 -17.50
C ASP A 314 -9.98 16.47 -16.55
N THR A 315 -9.05 15.63 -17.02
CA THR A 315 -7.88 15.19 -16.25
C THR A 315 -6.90 16.32 -15.98
N GLU A 316 -6.76 17.29 -16.88
CA GLU A 316 -5.92 18.47 -16.68
C GLU A 316 -6.48 19.38 -15.57
N LYS A 317 -7.78 19.58 -15.55
CA LYS A 317 -8.45 20.30 -14.45
C LYS A 317 -8.31 19.54 -13.13
N MET A 318 -8.43 18.20 -13.15
CA MET A 318 -8.23 17.37 -11.96
C MET A 318 -6.82 17.56 -11.38
N VAL A 319 -5.79 17.48 -12.21
CA VAL A 319 -4.39 17.70 -11.80
C VAL A 319 -4.21 19.12 -11.23
N ARG A 320 -4.72 20.14 -11.90
CA ARG A 320 -4.58 21.53 -11.47
C ARG A 320 -5.34 21.83 -10.18
N VAL A 321 -6.58 21.35 -10.04
CA VAL A 321 -7.47 21.72 -8.93
C VAL A 321 -7.34 20.79 -7.73
N ALA A 322 -7.45 19.47 -7.96
CA ALA A 322 -7.44 18.48 -6.88
C ALA A 322 -6.01 18.12 -6.45
N LEU A 323 -5.12 17.91 -7.40
CA LEU A 323 -3.75 17.48 -7.11
C LEU A 323 -2.75 18.66 -7.01
N LYS A 324 -3.21 19.92 -7.18
CA LYS A 324 -2.37 21.13 -7.08
C LYS A 324 -1.08 21.07 -7.92
N GLY A 325 -1.11 20.37 -9.06
CA GLY A 325 0.04 20.17 -9.93
C GLY A 325 0.91 18.95 -9.60
N HIS A 326 0.62 18.24 -8.50
CA HIS A 326 1.39 17.05 -8.06
C HIS A 326 0.87 15.76 -8.69
N GLY A 327 0.73 15.76 -10.00
CA GLY A 327 0.30 14.62 -10.79
C GLY A 327 0.34 14.91 -12.28
N LYS A 328 0.03 13.90 -13.08
CA LYS A 328 -0.07 13.98 -14.53
C LYS A 328 -1.29 13.19 -15.02
N PRO A 329 -1.98 13.64 -16.07
CA PRO A 329 -2.95 12.80 -16.77
C PRO A 329 -2.29 11.49 -17.21
N SER A 330 -3.02 10.40 -17.12
CA SER A 330 -2.48 9.11 -17.51
C SER A 330 -2.36 9.00 -19.03
N SER A 331 -1.15 8.72 -19.51
CA SER A 331 -0.87 8.48 -20.93
C SER A 331 -0.60 7.01 -21.24
N SER A 332 -0.51 6.19 -20.20
CA SER A 332 -0.30 4.74 -20.24
C SER A 332 -0.66 4.17 -18.87
N PHE A 333 -0.76 2.84 -18.77
CA PHE A 333 -0.88 2.19 -17.47
C PHE A 333 0.40 2.39 -16.63
N LEU A 334 1.58 2.22 -17.25
CA LEU A 334 2.86 2.57 -16.63
C LEU A 334 3.09 4.09 -16.71
N ASN A 335 3.75 4.66 -15.71
CA ASN A 335 4.17 6.05 -15.77
C ASN A 335 5.57 6.21 -16.41
N GLU A 336 5.93 7.44 -16.74
CA GLU A 336 7.19 7.80 -17.41
C GLU A 336 8.46 7.38 -16.63
N GLY A 337 8.36 7.14 -15.33
CA GLY A 337 9.47 6.68 -14.50
C GLY A 337 9.73 5.17 -14.58
N ASN A 338 8.87 4.41 -15.26
CA ASN A 338 9.06 2.97 -15.41
C ASN A 338 9.90 2.68 -16.67
N PRO A 339 10.94 1.83 -16.61
CA PRO A 339 11.79 1.49 -17.76
C PRO A 339 11.05 0.92 -18.97
N ALA A 340 9.90 0.27 -18.76
CA ALA A 340 9.08 -0.28 -19.84
C ALA A 340 7.97 0.69 -20.31
N TYR A 341 7.96 1.93 -19.80
CA TYR A 341 6.97 2.91 -20.20
C TYR A 341 6.98 3.14 -21.72
N ARG A 342 5.80 3.20 -22.26
CA ARG A 342 5.47 3.73 -23.59
C ARG A 342 4.10 4.39 -23.51
N ARG A 343 3.93 5.51 -24.17
CA ARG A 343 2.60 6.12 -24.37
C ARG A 343 1.69 5.11 -25.06
N ALA A 344 0.53 4.82 -24.48
CA ALA A 344 -0.44 3.90 -25.07
C ALA A 344 -1.00 4.46 -26.39
N ARG A 345 -1.44 3.57 -27.28
CA ARG A 345 -2.13 3.98 -28.52
C ARG A 345 -3.45 4.69 -28.23
N THR A 346 -4.18 4.22 -27.21
CA THR A 346 -5.39 4.87 -26.72
C THR A 346 -5.06 5.69 -25.49
N VAL A 347 -5.16 7.01 -25.59
CA VAL A 347 -5.00 7.96 -24.49
C VAL A 347 -6.30 8.74 -24.33
N TYR A 348 -6.77 8.82 -23.10
CA TYR A 348 -8.01 9.49 -22.74
C TYR A 348 -7.76 10.97 -22.41
N GLY A 349 -7.66 11.82 -23.45
CA GLY A 349 -7.75 13.26 -23.29
C GLY A 349 -9.19 13.70 -23.08
N HIS A 350 -9.42 14.90 -22.50
CA HIS A 350 -10.75 15.45 -22.31
C HIS A 350 -11.42 15.72 -23.67
N ASP A 351 -12.36 14.88 -24.04
CA ASP A 351 -13.14 14.96 -25.30
C ASP A 351 -14.61 14.58 -25.03
N PRO A 352 -15.42 15.51 -24.48
CA PRO A 352 -16.82 15.24 -24.16
C PRO A 352 -17.68 14.97 -25.39
N GLU A 353 -17.31 15.47 -26.60
CA GLU A 353 -18.05 15.18 -27.83
C GLU A 353 -17.85 13.73 -28.27
N LYS A 354 -16.61 13.24 -28.24
CA LYS A 354 -16.31 11.84 -28.50
C LYS A 354 -16.99 10.93 -27.45
N ALA A 355 -17.02 11.35 -26.19
CA ALA A 355 -17.72 10.61 -25.13
C ALA A 355 -19.21 10.45 -25.42
N ARG A 356 -19.90 11.53 -25.82
CA ARG A 356 -21.31 11.48 -26.24
C ARG A 356 -21.52 10.59 -27.48
N ALA A 357 -20.64 10.69 -28.47
CA ALA A 357 -20.70 9.88 -29.69
C ALA A 357 -20.58 8.38 -29.36
N LEU A 358 -19.66 7.99 -28.45
CA LEU A 358 -19.48 6.61 -28.02
C LEU A 358 -20.70 6.08 -27.25
N LEU A 359 -21.29 6.87 -26.32
CA LEU A 359 -22.52 6.49 -25.61
C LEU A 359 -23.68 6.29 -26.59
N LYS A 360 -23.84 7.20 -27.57
CA LYS A 360 -24.84 7.09 -28.63
C LYS A 360 -24.63 5.84 -29.49
N ALA A 361 -23.38 5.54 -29.88
CA ALA A 361 -23.03 4.34 -30.65
C ALA A 361 -23.28 3.04 -29.84
N ALA A 362 -23.16 3.09 -28.53
CA ALA A 362 -23.50 2.00 -27.64
C ALA A 362 -25.01 1.88 -27.33
N GLY A 363 -25.85 2.79 -27.88
CA GLY A 363 -27.28 2.82 -27.61
C GLY A 363 -27.65 3.22 -26.17
N VAL A 364 -26.76 3.92 -25.48
CA VAL A 364 -26.92 4.29 -24.06
C VAL A 364 -27.38 5.73 -23.95
N SER A 365 -28.49 5.95 -23.21
CA SER A 365 -29.03 7.27 -22.89
C SER A 365 -29.48 7.29 -21.44
N GLY A 366 -29.38 8.45 -20.77
CA GLY A 366 -29.83 8.62 -19.39
C GLY A 366 -29.13 7.71 -18.37
N LEU A 367 -27.87 7.37 -18.64
CA LEU A 367 -27.05 6.50 -17.78
C LEU A 367 -26.97 7.07 -16.37
N ARG A 368 -27.15 6.18 -15.38
CA ARG A 368 -26.92 6.48 -13.95
C ARG A 368 -25.74 5.66 -13.47
N VAL A 369 -24.80 6.32 -12.83
CA VAL A 369 -23.58 5.70 -12.33
C VAL A 369 -23.39 6.01 -10.85
N ASP A 370 -23.30 4.97 -10.04
CA ASP A 370 -22.83 5.06 -8.67
C ASP A 370 -21.33 4.75 -8.62
N VAL A 371 -20.53 5.73 -8.19
CA VAL A 371 -19.08 5.60 -8.03
C VAL A 371 -18.79 5.26 -6.59
N LEU A 372 -18.54 4.00 -6.32
CA LEU A 372 -17.99 3.55 -5.05
C LEU A 372 -16.52 3.99 -4.97
N ALA A 373 -16.14 4.73 -3.95
CA ALA A 373 -14.77 5.25 -3.84
C ALA A 373 -14.18 4.97 -2.46
N VAL A 374 -12.85 4.77 -2.41
CA VAL A 374 -12.15 4.77 -1.12
C VAL A 374 -12.00 6.20 -0.61
N ASN A 375 -12.18 6.44 0.68
CA ASN A 375 -12.19 7.78 1.30
C ASN A 375 -10.79 8.33 1.62
N VAL A 376 -9.78 7.95 0.86
CA VAL A 376 -8.44 8.57 0.94
C VAL A 376 -8.54 10.00 0.42
N SER A 377 -8.05 10.99 1.18
CA SER A 377 -8.29 12.41 0.97
C SER A 377 -8.06 12.87 -0.47
N TRP A 378 -6.90 12.58 -1.06
CA TRP A 378 -6.59 13.02 -2.42
C TRP A 378 -7.50 12.37 -3.50
N ILE A 379 -8.02 11.16 -3.25
CA ILE A 379 -9.01 10.52 -4.13
C ILE A 379 -10.34 11.25 -4.02
N VAL A 380 -10.79 11.53 -2.79
CA VAL A 380 -12.03 12.28 -2.54
C VAL A 380 -11.97 13.64 -3.21
N ASP A 381 -10.83 14.34 -3.17
CA ASP A 381 -10.63 15.63 -3.86
C ASP A 381 -10.76 15.52 -5.39
N CYS A 382 -10.46 14.37 -5.99
CA CYS A 382 -10.62 14.14 -7.43
C CYS A 382 -12.07 13.85 -7.86
N LEU A 383 -12.91 13.28 -6.97
CA LEU A 383 -14.26 12.82 -7.31
C LEU A 383 -15.19 13.91 -7.86
N PRO A 384 -15.19 15.17 -7.37
CA PRO A 384 -16.02 16.23 -7.94
C PRO A 384 -15.73 16.52 -9.41
N THR A 385 -14.47 16.39 -9.86
CA THR A 385 -14.12 16.55 -11.26
C THR A 385 -14.70 15.42 -12.11
N ILE A 386 -14.64 14.17 -11.63
CA ILE A 386 -15.26 13.02 -12.33
C ILE A 386 -16.76 13.25 -12.48
N LYS A 387 -17.44 13.58 -11.37
CA LYS A 387 -18.89 13.83 -11.37
C LYS A 387 -19.27 14.95 -12.34
N ALA A 388 -18.62 16.11 -12.25
CA ALA A 388 -18.93 17.24 -13.11
C ALA A 388 -18.70 16.92 -14.59
N SER A 389 -17.65 16.17 -14.92
CA SER A 389 -17.34 15.74 -16.28
C SER A 389 -18.39 14.79 -16.85
N TRP A 390 -18.84 13.82 -16.05
CA TRP A 390 -19.85 12.85 -16.46
C TRP A 390 -21.25 13.48 -16.55
N ASP A 391 -21.61 14.32 -15.58
CA ASP A 391 -22.88 15.06 -15.63
C ASP A 391 -22.96 15.96 -16.88
N ALA A 392 -21.84 16.55 -17.32
CA ALA A 392 -21.77 17.40 -18.52
C ALA A 392 -22.06 16.64 -19.82
N ILE A 393 -21.88 15.31 -19.85
CA ILE A 393 -22.25 14.47 -21.00
C ILE A 393 -23.59 13.76 -20.84
N GLY A 394 -24.39 14.13 -19.84
CA GLY A 394 -25.72 13.59 -19.58
C GLY A 394 -25.77 12.31 -18.75
N VAL A 395 -24.67 11.92 -18.10
CA VAL A 395 -24.60 10.81 -17.14
C VAL A 395 -24.93 11.35 -15.76
N ARG A 396 -25.88 10.71 -15.06
CA ARG A 396 -26.26 11.08 -13.68
C ARG A 396 -25.34 10.36 -12.71
N THR A 397 -24.44 11.10 -12.06
CA THR A 397 -23.38 10.53 -11.22
C THR A 397 -23.67 10.70 -9.75
N THR A 398 -23.64 9.60 -8.99
CA THR A 398 -23.63 9.59 -7.52
C THR A 398 -22.25 9.19 -7.03
N LEU A 399 -21.74 9.90 -6.02
CA LEU A 399 -20.46 9.60 -5.40
C LEU A 399 -20.68 8.96 -4.03
N SER A 400 -20.07 7.81 -3.78
CA SER A 400 -20.22 7.01 -2.55
C SER A 400 -18.84 6.73 -1.93
N PRO A 401 -18.14 7.74 -1.35
CA PRO A 401 -16.87 7.51 -0.66
C PRO A 401 -17.11 6.76 0.65
N GLN A 402 -16.33 5.70 0.88
CA GLN A 402 -16.42 4.84 2.07
C GLN A 402 -15.02 4.45 2.54
N GLU A 403 -14.92 4.01 3.79
CA GLU A 403 -13.70 3.41 4.33
C GLU A 403 -13.20 2.27 3.43
N THR A 404 -11.87 2.17 3.28
CA THR A 404 -11.25 1.20 2.37
C THR A 404 -11.74 -0.22 2.64
N THR A 405 -11.79 -0.64 3.91
CA THR A 405 -12.28 -1.97 4.30
C THR A 405 -13.75 -2.18 3.91
N ALA A 406 -14.59 -1.14 4.04
CA ALA A 406 -16.00 -1.22 3.65
C ALA A 406 -16.17 -1.36 2.14
N VAL A 407 -15.35 -0.65 1.34
CA VAL A 407 -15.33 -0.78 -0.12
C VAL A 407 -14.99 -2.22 -0.53
N PHE A 408 -13.92 -2.79 0.02
CA PHE A 408 -13.51 -4.17 -0.27
C PHE A 408 -14.55 -5.18 0.18
N THR A 409 -15.11 -5.03 1.38
CA THR A 409 -16.19 -5.91 1.87
C THR A 409 -17.41 -5.89 0.94
N LYS A 410 -17.78 -4.72 0.42
CA LYS A 410 -18.90 -4.59 -0.53
C LYS A 410 -18.57 -5.30 -1.85
N MET A 411 -17.33 -5.18 -2.35
CA MET A 411 -16.90 -5.86 -3.57
C MET A 411 -16.84 -7.39 -3.41
N ASP A 412 -16.34 -7.88 -2.27
CA ASP A 412 -16.19 -9.31 -2.00
C ASP A 412 -17.52 -10.01 -1.77
N GLN A 413 -18.34 -9.46 -0.89
CA GLN A 413 -19.54 -10.15 -0.40
C GLN A 413 -20.75 -9.89 -1.28
N LYS A 414 -21.02 -8.63 -1.62
CA LYS A 414 -22.24 -8.25 -2.34
C LYS A 414 -22.09 -8.29 -3.84
N ARG A 415 -20.87 -7.99 -4.32
CA ARG A 415 -20.55 -7.88 -5.76
C ARG A 415 -21.49 -6.96 -6.54
N ASP A 416 -22.20 -6.09 -5.81
CA ASP A 416 -23.17 -5.12 -6.31
C ASP A 416 -22.54 -3.73 -6.30
N TYR A 417 -21.78 -3.43 -7.35
CA TYR A 417 -21.15 -2.15 -7.64
C TYR A 417 -21.03 -1.97 -9.15
N GLN A 418 -21.05 -0.74 -9.57
CA GLN A 418 -20.94 -0.34 -10.98
C GLN A 418 -19.51 0.06 -11.32
N VAL A 419 -19.03 1.13 -10.68
CA VAL A 419 -17.70 1.70 -10.88
C VAL A 419 -17.03 1.89 -9.54
N VAL A 420 -15.75 1.58 -9.46
CA VAL A 420 -14.92 1.81 -8.28
C VAL A 420 -13.84 2.81 -8.64
N ALA A 421 -13.69 3.86 -7.81
CA ALA A 421 -12.56 4.79 -7.85
C ALA A 421 -11.64 4.50 -6.66
N ALA A 422 -10.44 4.05 -6.95
CA ALA A 422 -9.46 3.68 -5.92
C ALA A 422 -8.03 3.95 -6.39
N ALA A 423 -7.06 3.77 -5.50
CA ALA A 423 -5.65 3.86 -5.82
C ALA A 423 -5.05 2.48 -6.12
N SER A 424 -4.07 2.45 -7.02
CA SER A 424 -3.13 1.35 -7.16
C SER A 424 -1.71 1.87 -6.94
N ASN A 425 -0.93 1.11 -6.18
CA ASN A 425 0.45 1.46 -5.82
C ASN A 425 1.40 0.29 -6.08
N PRO A 426 1.49 -0.21 -7.32
CA PRO A 426 2.28 -1.41 -7.60
C PRO A 426 3.79 -1.22 -7.37
N ASN A 427 4.28 0.01 -7.26
CA ASN A 427 5.69 0.31 -7.00
C ASN A 427 6.21 -0.17 -5.63
N GLN A 428 5.35 -0.51 -4.70
CA GLN A 428 5.79 -1.12 -3.44
C GLN A 428 6.52 -2.45 -3.68
N PHE A 429 6.24 -3.09 -4.81
CA PHE A 429 6.87 -4.34 -5.25
C PHE A 429 8.03 -4.13 -6.24
N GLY A 430 8.54 -2.90 -6.39
CA GLY A 430 9.61 -2.56 -7.32
C GLY A 430 9.14 -1.95 -8.64
N LEU A 431 10.05 -1.92 -9.63
CA LEU A 431 9.80 -1.33 -10.95
C LEU A 431 9.60 -2.38 -12.05
N ASP A 432 9.53 -3.65 -11.69
CA ASP A 432 9.29 -4.75 -12.64
C ASP A 432 7.91 -4.59 -13.30
N ALA A 433 7.92 -4.23 -14.58
CA ALA A 433 6.69 -3.97 -15.34
C ALA A 433 5.83 -5.23 -15.51
N ASP A 434 6.44 -6.40 -15.64
CA ASP A 434 5.72 -7.66 -15.73
C ASP A 434 4.97 -7.94 -14.41
N LEU A 435 5.63 -7.75 -13.27
CA LEU A 435 5.01 -7.85 -11.95
C LEU A 435 3.86 -6.85 -11.78
N ILE A 436 4.07 -5.59 -12.15
CA ILE A 436 3.08 -4.53 -12.07
C ILE A 436 1.83 -4.88 -12.87
N MET A 437 2.01 -5.41 -14.07
CA MET A 437 0.90 -5.82 -14.92
C MET A 437 0.18 -7.05 -14.36
N HIS A 438 0.90 -8.05 -13.87
CA HIS A 438 0.31 -9.22 -13.21
C HIS A 438 -0.44 -8.85 -11.92
N TYR A 439 0.04 -7.89 -11.16
CA TYR A 439 -0.65 -7.40 -9.97
C TYR A 439 -2.01 -6.77 -10.29
N ASN A 440 -2.16 -6.11 -11.44
CA ASN A 440 -3.42 -5.45 -11.79
C ASN A 440 -4.30 -6.29 -12.72
N TYR A 441 -3.71 -7.07 -13.62
CA TYR A 441 -4.43 -7.77 -14.68
C TYR A 441 -4.21 -9.29 -14.69
N GLY A 442 -3.40 -9.84 -13.80
CA GLY A 442 -3.16 -11.29 -13.74
C GLY A 442 -4.45 -12.09 -13.46
N PRO A 443 -4.61 -13.28 -14.05
CA PRO A 443 -5.86 -14.05 -14.00
C PRO A 443 -6.26 -14.47 -12.58
N ALA A 444 -5.28 -14.66 -11.69
CA ALA A 444 -5.49 -15.01 -10.29
C ALA A 444 -5.51 -13.79 -9.35
N ASN A 445 -5.40 -12.57 -9.89
CA ASN A 445 -5.34 -11.38 -9.06
C ASN A 445 -6.74 -10.91 -8.64
N LEU A 446 -6.78 -10.33 -7.43
CA LEU A 446 -7.99 -9.80 -6.80
C LEU A 446 -8.71 -8.77 -7.69
N TRP A 447 -7.96 -7.83 -8.27
CA TRP A 447 -8.51 -6.77 -9.13
C TRP A 447 -9.24 -7.34 -10.34
N MET A 448 -8.67 -8.36 -10.98
CA MET A 448 -9.30 -9.01 -12.12
C MET A 448 -10.58 -9.74 -11.70
N GLY A 449 -10.61 -10.32 -10.51
CA GLY A 449 -11.83 -10.88 -9.91
C GLY A 449 -12.93 -9.83 -9.73
N TYR A 450 -12.58 -8.62 -9.33
CA TYR A 450 -13.54 -7.52 -9.17
C TYR A 450 -14.03 -6.95 -10.50
N THR A 451 -13.20 -6.83 -11.52
CA THR A 451 -13.64 -6.36 -12.84
C THR A 451 -14.66 -7.28 -13.49
N ARG A 452 -14.69 -8.55 -13.08
CA ARG A 452 -15.54 -9.61 -13.66
C ARG A 452 -15.29 -9.84 -15.16
N TRP A 453 -14.11 -9.44 -15.65
CA TRP A 453 -13.74 -9.46 -17.06
C TRP A 453 -12.97 -10.72 -17.49
N ALA A 454 -12.54 -11.56 -16.55
CA ALA A 454 -11.65 -12.70 -16.81
C ALA A 454 -12.17 -13.72 -17.86
N ASP A 455 -13.50 -13.81 -18.03
CA ASP A 455 -14.12 -14.72 -19.01
C ASP A 455 -14.10 -14.17 -20.46
N ASP A 456 -13.83 -12.88 -20.63
CA ASP A 456 -13.81 -12.21 -21.93
C ASP A 456 -12.69 -12.79 -22.82
N PRO A 457 -12.92 -13.00 -24.13
CA PRO A 457 -11.89 -13.50 -25.06
C PRO A 457 -10.64 -12.62 -25.12
N VAL A 458 -10.79 -11.28 -24.94
CA VAL A 458 -9.65 -10.35 -24.92
C VAL A 458 -8.84 -10.53 -23.65
N ALA A 459 -9.50 -10.73 -22.49
CA ALA A 459 -8.83 -11.02 -21.23
C ALA A 459 -8.02 -12.32 -21.31
N LYS A 460 -8.59 -13.38 -21.88
CA LYS A 460 -7.90 -14.67 -22.04
C LYS A 460 -6.65 -14.55 -22.93
N ARG A 461 -6.73 -13.76 -24.01
CA ARG A 461 -5.55 -13.48 -24.83
C ARG A 461 -4.51 -12.69 -24.04
N LEU A 462 -4.93 -11.64 -23.32
CA LEU A 462 -4.05 -10.85 -22.47
C LEU A 462 -3.29 -11.75 -21.47
N PHE A 463 -3.98 -12.68 -20.79
CA PHE A 463 -3.35 -13.61 -19.86
C PHE A 463 -2.29 -14.50 -20.51
N ALA A 464 -2.59 -15.01 -21.73
CA ALA A 464 -1.63 -15.80 -22.49
C ALA A 464 -0.43 -14.96 -22.94
N ASP A 465 -0.65 -13.71 -23.34
CA ASP A 465 0.42 -12.79 -23.74
C ASP A 465 1.31 -12.43 -22.55
N MET A 466 0.72 -12.20 -21.37
CA MET A 466 1.44 -11.95 -20.14
C MET A 466 2.30 -13.17 -19.73
N ASP A 467 1.76 -14.39 -19.77
CA ASP A 467 2.53 -15.61 -19.47
C ASP A 467 3.71 -15.79 -20.45
N ARG A 468 3.51 -15.51 -21.72
CA ARG A 468 4.60 -15.54 -22.73
C ARG A 468 5.66 -14.50 -22.44
N ALA A 469 5.26 -13.26 -22.08
CA ALA A 469 6.20 -12.18 -21.75
C ALA A 469 7.03 -12.52 -20.51
N THR A 470 6.41 -13.10 -19.48
CA THR A 470 7.12 -13.56 -18.28
C THR A 470 8.24 -14.53 -18.60
N ARG A 471 8.02 -15.42 -19.59
CA ARG A 471 8.98 -16.46 -20.03
C ARG A 471 9.99 -16.00 -21.07
N GLU A 472 9.82 -14.80 -21.63
CA GLU A 472 10.73 -14.28 -22.67
C GLU A 472 12.09 -13.92 -22.02
N PRO A 473 13.20 -14.59 -22.42
CA PRO A 473 14.51 -14.34 -21.85
C PRO A 473 15.20 -13.10 -22.40
N ASP A 474 14.79 -12.61 -23.59
CA ASP A 474 15.34 -11.41 -24.19
C ASP A 474 14.65 -10.17 -23.60
N PRO A 475 15.36 -9.26 -22.92
CA PRO A 475 14.73 -8.14 -22.23
C PRO A 475 14.08 -7.13 -23.18
N GLU A 476 14.60 -6.97 -24.41
CA GLU A 476 14.00 -6.06 -25.39
C GLU A 476 12.70 -6.63 -25.98
N ARG A 477 12.68 -7.93 -26.29
CA ARG A 477 11.46 -8.61 -26.73
C ARG A 477 10.42 -8.63 -25.62
N LYS A 478 10.83 -8.92 -24.39
CA LYS A 478 9.95 -8.88 -23.22
C LYS A 478 9.33 -7.51 -23.05
N ARG A 479 10.14 -6.44 -23.15
CA ARG A 479 9.66 -5.05 -23.08
C ARG A 479 8.65 -4.76 -24.20
N ALA A 480 8.93 -5.17 -25.42
CA ALA A 480 8.01 -4.99 -26.56
C ALA A 480 6.66 -5.70 -26.31
N MET A 481 6.69 -6.95 -25.82
CA MET A 481 5.48 -7.69 -25.46
C MET A 481 4.68 -7.00 -24.35
N ILE A 482 5.35 -6.48 -23.31
CA ILE A 482 4.72 -5.70 -22.25
C ILE A 482 4.04 -4.43 -22.83
N GLN A 483 4.70 -3.75 -23.75
CA GLN A 483 4.15 -2.58 -24.41
C GLN A 483 2.93 -2.89 -25.28
N ASP A 484 2.87 -4.07 -25.90
CA ASP A 484 1.71 -4.49 -26.68
C ASP A 484 0.49 -4.75 -25.81
N TYR A 485 0.64 -5.44 -24.68
CA TYR A 485 -0.53 -5.67 -23.83
C TYR A 485 -0.91 -4.45 -22.97
N ILE A 486 -0.01 -3.45 -22.80
CA ILE A 486 -0.39 -2.13 -22.28
C ILE A 486 -1.42 -1.45 -23.19
N ASP A 487 -1.27 -1.57 -24.51
CA ASP A 487 -2.27 -1.04 -25.44
C ASP A 487 -3.63 -1.74 -25.31
N ILE A 488 -3.62 -3.07 -25.09
CA ILE A 488 -4.86 -3.82 -24.85
C ILE A 488 -5.59 -3.31 -23.60
N VAL A 489 -4.90 -3.12 -22.48
CA VAL A 489 -5.55 -2.65 -21.25
C VAL A 489 -6.03 -1.20 -21.36
N ALA A 490 -5.31 -0.36 -22.11
CA ALA A 490 -5.73 1.00 -22.42
C ALA A 490 -7.00 1.01 -23.27
N GLU A 491 -7.07 0.19 -24.31
CA GLU A 491 -8.24 0.08 -25.18
C GLU A 491 -9.46 -0.46 -24.42
N GLN A 492 -9.27 -1.50 -23.61
CA GLN A 492 -10.36 -2.14 -22.88
C GLN A 492 -10.89 -1.31 -21.70
N ALA A 493 -10.05 -0.49 -21.09
CA ALA A 493 -10.40 0.42 -19.99
C ALA A 493 -11.24 -0.20 -18.87
N VAL A 494 -10.99 -1.48 -18.54
CA VAL A 494 -11.76 -2.22 -17.51
C VAL A 494 -11.34 -1.80 -16.12
N LEU A 495 -10.04 -1.70 -15.91
CA LEU A 495 -9.35 -1.06 -14.80
C LEU A 495 -8.29 -0.18 -15.44
N TYR A 496 -8.41 1.13 -15.34
CA TYR A 496 -7.45 1.99 -16.04
C TYR A 496 -7.21 3.30 -15.27
N PRO A 497 -5.95 3.78 -15.20
CA PRO A 497 -5.62 5.00 -14.49
C PRO A 497 -6.19 6.24 -15.19
N VAL A 498 -6.69 7.17 -14.38
CA VAL A 498 -7.12 8.51 -14.79
C VAL A 498 -5.95 9.48 -14.69
N VAL A 499 -5.26 9.47 -13.56
CA VAL A 499 -4.07 10.28 -13.30
C VAL A 499 -3.05 9.46 -12.53
N HIS A 500 -1.76 9.78 -12.72
CA HIS A 500 -0.68 9.39 -11.80
C HIS A 500 -0.35 10.56 -10.90
N ASN A 501 -0.12 10.29 -9.62
CA ASN A 501 0.16 11.34 -8.63
C ASN A 501 1.35 10.97 -7.73
N GLU A 502 1.90 11.97 -7.06
CA GLU A 502 2.96 11.82 -6.08
C GLU A 502 2.38 11.64 -4.67
N LEU A 503 2.96 10.76 -3.87
CA LEU A 503 2.66 10.68 -2.45
C LEU A 503 3.64 11.53 -1.66
N MET A 504 3.11 12.53 -0.95
CA MET A 504 3.92 13.53 -0.28
C MET A 504 4.29 13.09 1.13
N THR A 505 5.58 13.24 1.47
CA THR A 505 6.13 13.03 2.81
C THR A 505 6.76 14.33 3.30
N ALA A 506 6.45 14.72 4.54
CA ALA A 506 7.05 15.87 5.21
C ALA A 506 7.93 15.42 6.39
N TRP A 507 9.09 16.04 6.57
CA TRP A 507 9.96 15.75 7.72
C TRP A 507 10.74 17.00 8.16
N ASP A 508 11.22 17.01 9.40
CA ASP A 508 12.10 18.07 9.91
C ASP A 508 13.57 17.78 9.52
N PRO A 509 14.14 18.49 8.54
CA PRO A 509 15.51 18.27 8.07
C PRO A 509 16.59 18.68 9.08
N ARG A 510 16.22 19.43 10.13
CA ARG A 510 17.14 19.78 11.24
C ARG A 510 17.30 18.63 12.22
N ARG A 511 16.41 17.62 12.14
CA ARG A 511 16.39 16.47 13.05
C ARG A 511 16.68 15.16 12.34
N LEU A 512 16.27 15.03 11.08
CA LEU A 512 16.38 13.78 10.31
C LEU A 512 17.13 14.00 8.99
N ARG A 513 18.03 13.07 8.67
CA ARG A 513 18.68 12.95 7.36
C ARG A 513 18.50 11.54 6.82
N GLY A 514 18.86 11.33 5.53
CA GLY A 514 18.70 10.03 4.86
C GLY A 514 17.23 9.66 4.58
N ILE A 515 16.32 10.64 4.61
CA ILE A 515 14.92 10.46 4.25
C ILE A 515 14.75 10.56 2.73
N ARG A 516 13.99 9.62 2.17
CA ARG A 516 13.46 9.70 0.81
C ARG A 516 11.96 9.42 0.86
N ALA A 517 11.16 10.33 0.28
CA ALA A 517 9.74 10.08 0.09
C ALA A 517 9.54 8.82 -0.75
N GLN A 518 8.72 7.90 -0.27
CA GLN A 518 8.49 6.64 -0.96
C GLN A 518 7.44 6.81 -2.07
N PRO A 519 7.60 6.10 -3.19
CA PRO A 519 6.62 6.13 -4.28
C PRO A 519 5.38 5.27 -4.00
N TYR A 520 5.21 4.83 -2.77
CA TYR A 520 4.11 4.00 -2.27
C TYR A 520 3.71 4.47 -0.86
N PRO A 521 2.51 4.12 -0.37
CA PRO A 521 2.03 4.54 0.94
C PRO A 521 2.94 4.09 2.09
N GLY A 522 3.11 4.99 3.07
CA GLY A 522 3.94 4.77 4.25
C GLY A 522 5.35 5.34 4.12
N ILE A 523 6.17 5.04 5.11
CA ILE A 523 7.55 5.51 5.22
C ILE A 523 8.52 4.34 5.30
N ASN A 524 9.76 4.57 4.88
CA ASN A 524 10.87 3.65 5.09
C ASN A 524 12.04 4.41 5.73
N LEU A 525 12.43 3.99 6.92
CA LEU A 525 13.40 4.66 7.78
C LEU A 525 14.74 3.92 7.90
N LEU A 526 14.93 2.84 7.12
CA LEU A 526 16.14 2.00 7.19
C LEU A 526 17.45 2.74 6.83
N ARG A 527 17.35 3.88 6.17
CA ARG A 527 18.50 4.75 5.84
C ARG A 527 18.48 6.07 6.60
N ALA A 528 17.40 6.31 7.35
CA ALA A 528 17.23 7.53 8.11
C ALA A 528 18.07 7.52 9.39
N THR A 529 18.62 8.69 9.75
CA THR A 529 19.36 8.88 11.00
C THR A 529 19.03 10.23 11.61
N TRP A 530 19.33 10.40 12.90
CA TRP A 530 19.37 11.73 13.50
C TRP A 530 20.48 12.60 12.87
N VAL A 531 20.19 13.91 12.75
CA VAL A 531 21.20 14.92 12.40
C VAL A 531 22.10 15.18 13.58
#